data_670b865d35827f19729e0cea58bbd3eb
#
_entry.id   670b865d35827f19729e0cea58bbd3eb
#
_cell.length_a   1.000
_cell.length_b   1.000
_cell.length_c   1.000
_cell.angle_alpha   90.00
_cell.angle_beta   90.00
_cell.angle_gamma   90.00
#
_symmetry.space_group_name_H-M   'P 1'
#
loop_
_entity.id
_entity.type
_entity.pdbx_description
1 polymer ?
#
loop_
_entity_poly.entity_id
_entity_poly.type
_entity_poly.pdbx_seq_one_letter_code
_entity_poly.pdbx_strand_id
1 'polypeptide(L)'
;RYCRENGAEFSVFEGYEKGGEGGTDLAEKVCRAAERPSRFQLLYPLELPLEEKIARIAAEIYGARGVSYTAAARKSLEEIRKLGGDRLPVCIAKTQYSLSDDASLLGRPAGFDITIRGLSLSNGAGFVVAYAGNILTMPGLPKQPAAQNIDVDENGVISGLF
;
A
#
# COMPACT_ATOMS: atom_id res chain seq x y z
N ARG A 1 1.25 20.56 15.30
CA ARG A 1 -0.02 20.94 15.90
C ARG A 1 -1.07 19.85 15.66
N TYR A 2 -1.46 19.55 14.42
CA TYR A 2 -2.49 18.58 14.05
C TYR A 2 -2.27 17.18 14.67
N CYS A 3 -1.04 16.64 14.60
CA CYS A 3 -0.74 15.32 15.18
C CYS A 3 -1.01 15.29 16.70
N ARG A 4 -0.56 16.32 17.42
CA ARG A 4 -0.79 16.40 18.88
C ARG A 4 -2.27 16.51 19.25
N GLU A 5 -3.04 17.30 18.48
CA GLU A 5 -4.49 17.45 18.68
C GLU A 5 -5.23 16.13 18.45
N ASN A 6 -4.67 15.22 17.64
CA ASN A 6 -5.20 13.88 17.37
C ASN A 6 -4.50 12.76 18.18
N GLY A 7 -3.72 13.11 19.21
CA GLY A 7 -3.09 12.13 20.09
C GLY A 7 -1.96 11.31 19.45
N ALA A 8 -1.41 11.79 18.32
CA ALA A 8 -0.30 11.15 17.63
C ALA A 8 1.03 11.88 17.90
N GLU A 9 2.08 11.13 18.17
CA GLU A 9 3.44 11.65 18.17
C GLU A 9 3.92 11.88 16.72
N PHE A 10 4.84 12.80 16.55
CA PHE A 10 5.42 13.06 15.23
C PHE A 10 6.92 13.38 15.39
N SER A 11 7.67 13.15 14.34
CA SER A 11 9.08 13.53 14.23
C SER A 11 9.35 14.11 12.86
N VAL A 12 10.23 15.10 12.79
CA VAL A 12 10.81 15.54 11.52
C VAL A 12 11.98 14.62 11.23
N PHE A 13 11.92 13.92 10.10
CA PHE A 13 12.94 12.97 9.71
C PHE A 13 13.84 13.59 8.63
N GLU A 14 15.11 13.80 8.96
CA GLU A 14 16.10 14.41 8.07
C GLU A 14 17.18 13.39 7.64
N GLY A 15 16.80 12.11 7.55
CA GLY A 15 17.73 11.01 7.28
C GLY A 15 18.41 11.07 5.91
N TYR A 16 17.81 11.76 4.94
CA TYR A 16 18.44 11.97 3.62
C TYR A 16 19.65 12.89 3.73
N GLU A 17 19.55 13.99 4.47
CA GLU A 17 20.63 14.98 4.59
C GLU A 17 21.65 14.64 5.68
N LYS A 18 21.16 14.08 6.80
CA LYS A 18 21.95 13.87 8.03
C LYS A 18 22.20 12.40 8.37
N GLY A 19 21.76 11.47 7.50
CA GLY A 19 21.91 10.05 7.76
C GLY A 19 21.22 9.61 9.06
N GLY A 20 21.85 8.74 9.86
CA GLY A 20 21.31 8.21 11.11
C GLY A 20 21.02 9.27 12.17
N GLU A 21 21.82 10.33 12.24
CA GLU A 21 21.61 11.44 13.18
C GLU A 21 20.25 12.11 12.94
N GLY A 22 19.87 12.31 11.66
CA GLY A 22 18.57 12.88 11.28
C GLY A 22 17.35 12.03 11.64
N GLY A 23 17.55 10.78 12.07
CA GLY A 23 16.50 9.85 12.50
C GLY A 23 16.40 9.61 14.00
N THR A 24 17.32 10.17 14.81
CA THR A 24 17.44 9.84 16.24
C THR A 24 16.15 10.14 17.02
N ASP A 25 15.54 11.32 16.83
CA ASP A 25 14.29 11.69 17.51
C ASP A 25 13.14 10.71 17.16
N LEU A 26 13.06 10.28 15.89
CA LEU A 26 12.09 9.27 15.46
C LEU A 26 12.34 7.93 16.15
N ALA A 27 13.58 7.47 16.16
CA ALA A 27 13.97 6.20 16.79
C ALA A 27 13.63 6.17 18.28
N GLU A 28 13.94 7.22 19.03
CA GLU A 28 13.60 7.33 20.46
C GLU A 28 12.08 7.29 20.70
N LYS A 29 11.29 7.96 19.86
CA LYS A 29 9.82 7.93 19.94
C LYS A 29 9.27 6.54 19.66
N VAL A 30 9.83 5.84 18.66
CA VAL A 30 9.44 4.45 18.34
C VAL A 30 9.78 3.53 19.52
N CYS A 31 10.98 3.64 20.13
CA CYS A 31 11.33 2.84 21.30
C CYS A 31 10.33 3.06 22.45
N ARG A 32 10.05 4.32 22.80
CA ARG A 32 9.05 4.62 23.85
C ARG A 32 7.64 4.11 23.51
N ALA A 33 7.25 4.13 22.24
CA ALA A 33 5.96 3.58 21.83
C ALA A 33 5.92 2.06 21.92
N ALA A 34 7.03 1.39 21.60
CA ALA A 34 7.16 -0.08 21.66
C ALA A 34 7.16 -0.64 23.09
N GLU A 35 7.54 0.16 24.10
CA GLU A 35 7.47 -0.22 25.53
C GLU A 35 6.04 -0.32 26.06
N ARG A 36 5.06 0.28 25.36
CA ARG A 36 3.65 0.23 25.78
C ARG A 36 3.04 -1.13 25.46
N PRO A 37 2.12 -1.64 26.30
CA PRO A 37 1.38 -2.87 26.00
C PRO A 37 0.68 -2.79 24.64
N SER A 38 0.87 -3.80 23.81
CA SER A 38 0.21 -3.88 22.52
C SER A 38 -1.31 -4.07 22.71
N ARG A 39 -2.09 -3.29 21.97
CA ARG A 39 -3.56 -3.46 21.79
C ARG A 39 -3.88 -3.86 20.36
N PHE A 40 -2.96 -4.58 19.73
CA PHE A 40 -3.13 -5.00 18.35
C PHE A 40 -4.40 -5.85 18.20
N GLN A 41 -5.21 -5.48 17.22
CA GLN A 41 -6.39 -6.23 16.80
C GLN A 41 -6.38 -6.31 15.26
N LEU A 42 -6.68 -7.49 14.75
CA LEU A 42 -6.87 -7.65 13.30
C LEU A 42 -8.11 -6.88 12.87
N LEU A 43 -8.04 -6.22 11.71
CA LEU A 43 -9.17 -5.50 11.13
C LEU A 43 -10.34 -6.45 10.81
N TYR A 44 -10.02 -7.69 10.49
CA TYR A 44 -10.99 -8.75 10.20
C TYR A 44 -10.45 -10.13 10.58
N PRO A 45 -11.33 -11.10 10.92
CA PRO A 45 -10.97 -12.50 11.05
C PRO A 45 -10.57 -13.08 9.69
N LEU A 46 -9.54 -13.94 9.65
CA LEU A 46 -9.06 -14.54 8.39
C LEU A 46 -10.04 -15.54 7.78
N GLU A 47 -11.01 -16.01 8.54
CA GLU A 47 -12.06 -16.95 8.14
C GLU A 47 -13.14 -16.31 7.27
N LEU A 48 -13.22 -14.97 7.25
CA LEU A 48 -14.18 -14.26 6.41
C LEU A 48 -13.92 -14.51 4.92
N PRO A 49 -14.96 -14.52 4.08
CA PRO A 49 -14.81 -14.49 2.63
C PRO A 49 -13.97 -13.31 2.15
N LEU A 50 -13.28 -13.48 1.01
CA LEU A 50 -12.42 -12.41 0.45
C LEU A 50 -13.19 -11.12 0.22
N GLU A 51 -14.44 -11.21 -0.24
CA GLU A 51 -15.29 -10.04 -0.51
C GLU A 51 -15.57 -9.24 0.78
N GLU A 52 -15.80 -9.92 1.90
CA GLU A 52 -16.03 -9.24 3.18
C GLU A 52 -14.75 -8.60 3.73
N LYS A 53 -13.60 -9.24 3.56
CA LYS A 53 -12.29 -8.66 3.91
C LYS A 53 -12.02 -7.39 3.12
N ILE A 54 -12.24 -7.45 1.79
CA ILE A 54 -12.08 -6.30 0.89
C ILE A 54 -13.04 -5.18 1.29
N ALA A 55 -14.30 -5.49 1.56
CA ALA A 55 -15.29 -4.51 1.98
C ALA A 55 -14.92 -3.83 3.31
N ARG A 56 -14.40 -4.58 4.29
CA ARG A 56 -13.90 -4.00 5.54
C ARG A 56 -12.72 -3.06 5.34
N ILE A 57 -11.72 -3.47 4.55
CA ILE A 57 -10.58 -2.59 4.22
C ILE A 57 -11.09 -1.32 3.52
N ALA A 58 -11.98 -1.48 2.54
CA ALA A 58 -12.53 -0.35 1.79
C ALA A 58 -13.28 0.64 2.69
N ALA A 59 -14.12 0.15 3.58
CA ALA A 59 -14.92 0.98 4.48
C ALA A 59 -14.08 1.60 5.60
N GLU A 60 -13.33 0.78 6.35
CA GLU A 60 -12.69 1.22 7.60
C GLU A 60 -11.35 1.92 7.38
N ILE A 61 -10.60 1.53 6.34
CA ILE A 61 -9.31 2.17 6.03
C ILE A 61 -9.45 3.29 5.02
N TYR A 62 -10.20 3.07 3.93
CA TYR A 62 -10.31 4.06 2.85
C TYR A 62 -11.51 4.99 2.98
N GLY A 63 -12.53 4.63 3.77
CA GLY A 63 -13.76 5.40 3.91
C GLY A 63 -14.67 5.30 2.69
N ALA A 64 -14.55 4.23 1.92
CA ALA A 64 -15.44 3.95 0.78
C ALA A 64 -16.84 3.59 1.26
N ARG A 65 -17.84 3.95 0.45
CA ARG A 65 -19.24 3.61 0.68
C ARG A 65 -19.53 2.15 0.35
N GLY A 66 -18.84 1.60 -0.67
CA GLY A 66 -19.04 0.24 -1.14
C GLY A 66 -17.91 -0.25 -2.05
N VAL A 67 -18.01 -1.53 -2.44
CA VAL A 67 -17.08 -2.20 -3.34
C VAL A 67 -17.86 -2.85 -4.49
N SER A 68 -17.41 -2.63 -5.70
CA SER A 68 -17.89 -3.29 -6.91
C SER A 68 -16.83 -4.20 -7.51
N TYR A 69 -17.25 -5.17 -8.32
CA TYR A 69 -16.38 -6.15 -8.94
C TYR A 69 -16.66 -6.27 -10.42
N THR A 70 -15.63 -6.19 -11.26
CA THR A 70 -15.77 -6.52 -12.68
C THR A 70 -16.02 -8.01 -12.89
N ALA A 71 -16.45 -8.40 -14.07
CA ALA A 71 -16.61 -9.82 -14.44
C ALA A 71 -15.29 -10.60 -14.29
N ALA A 72 -14.17 -9.99 -14.67
CA ALA A 72 -12.83 -10.56 -14.51
C ALA A 72 -12.46 -10.78 -13.04
N ALA A 73 -12.76 -9.80 -12.19
CA ALA A 73 -12.51 -9.91 -10.75
C ALA A 73 -13.34 -11.03 -10.10
N ARG A 74 -14.62 -11.18 -10.49
CA ARG A 74 -15.47 -12.27 -10.01
C ARG A 74 -14.93 -13.64 -10.40
N LYS A 75 -14.44 -13.78 -11.63
CA LYS A 75 -13.81 -15.02 -12.10
C LYS A 75 -12.54 -15.32 -11.27
N SER A 76 -11.68 -14.33 -11.06
CA SER A 76 -10.48 -14.49 -10.23
C SER A 76 -10.81 -14.88 -8.78
N LEU A 77 -11.86 -14.31 -8.19
CA LEU A 77 -12.34 -14.70 -6.85
C LEU A 77 -12.71 -16.18 -6.78
N GLU A 78 -13.47 -16.68 -7.76
CA GLU A 78 -13.86 -18.08 -7.82
C GLU A 78 -12.66 -19.02 -7.98
N GLU A 79 -11.69 -18.64 -8.81
CA GLU A 79 -10.45 -19.41 -9.02
C GLU A 79 -9.62 -19.47 -7.74
N ILE A 80 -9.43 -18.33 -7.06
CA ILE A 80 -8.69 -18.24 -5.80
C ILE A 80 -9.37 -19.08 -4.71
N ARG A 81 -10.70 -19.04 -4.65
CA ARG A 81 -11.50 -19.85 -3.71
C ARG A 81 -11.31 -21.33 -3.92
N LYS A 82 -11.32 -21.79 -5.18
CA LYS A 82 -11.05 -23.20 -5.53
C LYS A 82 -9.65 -23.66 -5.11
N LEU A 83 -8.70 -22.74 -5.07
CA LEU A 83 -7.32 -22.98 -4.61
C LEU A 83 -7.15 -22.87 -3.09
N GLY A 84 -8.23 -22.63 -2.34
CA GLY A 84 -8.18 -22.48 -0.88
C GLY A 84 -7.68 -21.12 -0.39
N GLY A 85 -7.63 -20.11 -1.28
CA GLY A 85 -7.12 -18.78 -0.95
C GLY A 85 -8.07 -17.91 -0.13
N ASP A 86 -9.30 -18.33 0.13
CA ASP A 86 -10.29 -17.57 0.90
C ASP A 86 -9.83 -17.20 2.33
N ARG A 87 -8.96 -18.01 2.93
CA ARG A 87 -8.45 -17.80 4.29
C ARG A 87 -7.21 -16.91 4.37
N LEU A 88 -6.71 -16.45 3.22
CA LEU A 88 -5.54 -15.61 3.19
C LEU A 88 -5.90 -14.13 3.44
N PRO A 89 -4.99 -13.33 4.00
CA PRO A 89 -5.17 -11.89 4.10
C PRO A 89 -5.19 -11.24 2.73
N VAL A 90 -5.77 -10.04 2.66
CA VAL A 90 -5.91 -9.26 1.42
C VAL A 90 -5.02 -8.02 1.47
N CYS A 91 -4.31 -7.78 0.37
CA CYS A 91 -3.64 -6.53 0.06
C CYS A 91 -4.37 -5.85 -1.10
N ILE A 92 -4.77 -4.59 -0.96
CA ILE A 92 -5.40 -3.83 -2.04
C ILE A 92 -4.35 -2.97 -2.72
N ALA A 93 -4.12 -3.24 -4.02
CA ALA A 93 -3.27 -2.43 -4.89
C ALA A 93 -4.13 -1.39 -5.61
N LYS A 94 -3.85 -0.12 -5.38
CA LYS A 94 -4.58 1.02 -5.97
C LYS A 94 -3.65 2.22 -6.12
N THR A 95 -4.15 3.33 -6.68
CA THR A 95 -3.39 4.57 -6.80
C THR A 95 -2.86 5.05 -5.44
N GLN A 96 -1.66 5.59 -5.43
CA GLN A 96 -1.04 6.21 -4.26
C GLN A 96 -1.53 7.64 -3.99
N TYR A 97 -2.20 8.27 -4.94
CA TYR A 97 -2.60 9.68 -4.85
C TYR A 97 -3.93 9.91 -4.12
N SER A 98 -4.72 8.86 -3.95
CA SER A 98 -6.06 8.94 -3.36
C SER A 98 -6.35 7.75 -2.46
N LEU A 99 -7.25 7.90 -1.49
CA LEU A 99 -7.86 6.77 -0.78
C LEU A 99 -8.94 6.07 -1.62
N SER A 100 -9.44 6.72 -2.71
CA SER A 100 -10.27 6.06 -3.74
C SER A 100 -9.41 5.27 -4.73
N ASP A 101 -10.04 4.63 -5.70
CA ASP A 101 -9.39 4.00 -6.86
C ASP A 101 -9.23 4.94 -8.07
N ASP A 102 -9.66 6.21 -7.91
CA ASP A 102 -9.50 7.27 -8.90
C ASP A 102 -8.35 8.21 -8.51
N ALA A 103 -7.28 8.22 -9.31
CA ALA A 103 -6.11 9.07 -9.09
C ALA A 103 -6.39 10.58 -9.20
N SER A 104 -7.51 10.99 -9.82
CA SER A 104 -7.89 12.39 -9.95
C SER A 104 -8.56 12.94 -8.69
N LEU A 105 -9.13 12.08 -7.84
CA LEU A 105 -9.74 12.43 -6.55
C LEU A 105 -8.67 12.43 -5.45
N LEU A 106 -7.83 13.46 -5.42
CA LEU A 106 -6.66 13.50 -4.53
C LEU A 106 -7.01 13.38 -3.04
N GLY A 107 -6.13 12.73 -2.30
CA GLY A 107 -6.18 12.66 -0.83
C GLY A 107 -7.30 11.76 -0.32
N ARG A 108 -8.16 12.31 0.53
CA ARG A 108 -9.28 11.62 1.19
C ARG A 108 -10.63 12.12 0.67
N PRO A 109 -11.11 11.61 -0.47
CA PRO A 109 -12.46 11.90 -0.96
C PRO A 109 -13.52 11.24 -0.06
N ALA A 110 -14.79 11.61 -0.26
CA ALA A 110 -15.93 11.01 0.42
C ALA A 110 -16.99 10.58 -0.60
N GLY A 111 -17.83 9.60 -0.21
CA GLY A 111 -18.97 9.18 -1.03
C GLY A 111 -18.60 8.38 -2.30
N PHE A 112 -17.42 7.77 -2.34
CA PHE A 112 -16.94 6.97 -3.46
C PHE A 112 -17.12 5.47 -3.21
N ASP A 113 -17.12 4.69 -4.26
CA ASP A 113 -17.05 3.23 -4.24
C ASP A 113 -15.69 2.79 -4.83
N ILE A 114 -15.16 1.65 -4.39
CA ILE A 114 -13.94 1.05 -4.95
C ILE A 114 -14.35 -0.05 -5.93
N THR A 115 -13.75 -0.05 -7.12
CA THR A 115 -13.97 -1.08 -8.14
C THR A 115 -12.78 -2.03 -8.22
N ILE A 116 -12.97 -3.28 -7.81
CA ILE A 116 -11.97 -4.34 -7.97
C ILE A 116 -12.04 -4.86 -9.41
N ARG A 117 -10.92 -4.77 -10.11
CA ARG A 117 -10.80 -5.16 -11.53
C ARG A 117 -10.23 -6.55 -11.74
N GLY A 118 -9.50 -7.06 -10.76
CA GLY A 118 -8.93 -8.40 -10.78
C GLY A 118 -8.33 -8.75 -9.42
N LEU A 119 -8.03 -10.02 -9.23
CA LEU A 119 -7.32 -10.50 -8.05
C LEU A 119 -6.22 -11.47 -8.48
N SER A 120 -5.15 -11.55 -7.71
CA SER A 120 -4.11 -12.56 -7.87
C SER A 120 -3.75 -13.19 -6.53
N LEU A 121 -3.44 -14.48 -6.57
CA LEU A 121 -2.97 -15.23 -5.42
C LEU A 121 -1.44 -15.18 -5.36
N SER A 122 -0.90 -14.54 -4.33
CA SER A 122 0.53 -14.55 -4.00
C SER A 122 0.82 -15.70 -3.03
N ASN A 123 0.73 -16.94 -3.54
CA ASN A 123 0.73 -18.15 -2.69
C ASN A 123 2.03 -18.29 -1.87
N GLY A 124 3.18 -18.03 -2.46
CA GLY A 124 4.46 -18.08 -1.75
C GLY A 124 4.62 -17.05 -0.63
N ALA A 125 3.92 -15.92 -0.73
CA ALA A 125 3.90 -14.87 0.27
C ALA A 125 2.70 -14.99 1.23
N GLY A 126 1.69 -15.82 0.90
CA GLY A 126 0.55 -16.11 1.74
C GLY A 126 -0.49 -15.00 1.82
N PHE A 127 -0.77 -14.30 0.71
CA PHE A 127 -1.84 -13.29 0.65
C PHE A 127 -2.46 -13.20 -0.75
N VAL A 128 -3.61 -12.55 -0.83
CA VAL A 128 -4.31 -12.23 -2.07
C VAL A 128 -4.15 -10.75 -2.37
N VAL A 129 -3.78 -10.40 -3.60
CA VAL A 129 -3.77 -9.01 -4.09
C VAL A 129 -5.06 -8.72 -4.81
N ALA A 130 -5.79 -7.67 -4.39
CA ALA A 130 -6.95 -7.14 -5.07
C ALA A 130 -6.56 -5.82 -5.80
N TYR A 131 -6.72 -5.79 -7.10
CA TYR A 131 -6.37 -4.63 -7.93
C TYR A 131 -7.57 -3.71 -8.09
N ALA A 132 -7.43 -2.47 -7.60
CA ALA A 132 -8.45 -1.43 -7.71
C ALA A 132 -7.96 -0.28 -8.60
N GLY A 133 -8.78 0.09 -9.56
CA GLY A 133 -8.41 1.08 -10.57
C GLY A 133 -7.43 0.54 -11.63
N ASN A 134 -6.72 1.44 -12.31
CA ASN A 134 -5.73 1.10 -13.33
C ASN A 134 -4.35 0.98 -12.68
N ILE A 135 -3.91 -0.24 -12.43
CA ILE A 135 -2.60 -0.55 -11.84
C ILE A 135 -1.71 -1.23 -12.87
N LEU A 136 -0.55 -0.65 -13.11
CA LEU A 136 0.53 -1.30 -13.84
C LEU A 136 1.32 -2.18 -12.87
N THR A 137 1.24 -3.48 -13.06
CA THR A 137 1.89 -4.46 -12.18
C THR A 137 3.39 -4.57 -12.41
N MET A 138 3.86 -4.17 -13.60
CA MET A 138 5.28 -4.09 -13.91
C MET A 138 5.48 -3.04 -14.99
N PRO A 139 6.03 -1.85 -14.70
CA PRO A 139 6.44 -0.92 -15.75
C PRO A 139 7.48 -1.61 -16.63
N GLY A 140 7.29 -1.54 -17.96
CA GLY A 140 8.25 -2.13 -18.90
C GLY A 140 9.62 -1.49 -18.73
N LEU A 141 10.62 -2.29 -18.40
CA LEU A 141 11.99 -1.82 -18.38
C LEU A 141 12.47 -1.67 -19.83
N PRO A 142 13.16 -0.58 -20.22
CA PRO A 142 13.73 -0.44 -21.53
C PRO A 142 14.79 -1.51 -21.79
N LYS A 143 14.94 -1.96 -23.05
CA LYS A 143 15.98 -2.94 -23.42
C LYS A 143 17.39 -2.43 -23.10
N GLN A 144 17.57 -1.12 -23.11
CA GLN A 144 18.78 -0.43 -22.68
C GLN A 144 18.46 0.39 -21.43
N PRO A 145 18.79 -0.09 -20.23
CA PRO A 145 18.52 0.64 -19.00
C PRO A 145 19.38 1.91 -18.92
N ALA A 146 18.83 3.00 -18.37
CA ALA A 146 19.54 4.26 -18.18
C ALA A 146 20.84 4.07 -17.37
N ALA A 147 20.88 3.10 -16.48
CA ALA A 147 22.06 2.74 -15.69
C ALA A 147 23.31 2.40 -16.50
N GLN A 148 23.19 2.03 -17.79
CA GLN A 148 24.34 1.81 -18.67
C GLN A 148 25.07 3.11 -19.06
N ASN A 149 24.39 4.25 -18.98
CA ASN A 149 24.92 5.55 -19.35
C ASN A 149 25.23 6.42 -18.11
N ILE A 150 24.78 5.99 -16.92
CA ILE A 150 25.04 6.75 -15.69
C ILE A 150 26.44 6.42 -15.20
N ASP A 151 27.23 7.45 -14.99
CA ASP A 151 28.59 7.34 -14.46
C ASP A 151 28.87 8.45 -13.44
N VAL A 152 29.85 8.23 -12.58
CA VAL A 152 30.32 9.18 -11.58
C VAL A 152 31.83 9.37 -11.77
N ASP A 153 32.26 10.59 -12.05
CA ASP A 153 33.67 10.90 -12.21
C ASP A 153 34.43 10.94 -10.87
N GLU A 154 35.76 11.10 -10.93
CA GLU A 154 36.64 11.18 -9.75
C GLU A 154 36.36 12.37 -8.82
N ASN A 155 35.61 13.37 -9.28
CA ASN A 155 35.17 14.53 -8.52
C ASN A 155 33.77 14.37 -7.95
N GLY A 156 33.12 13.20 -8.13
CA GLY A 156 31.75 12.91 -7.67
C GLY A 156 30.65 13.52 -8.56
N VAL A 157 30.99 13.99 -9.77
CA VAL A 157 29.99 14.55 -10.71
C VAL A 157 29.30 13.41 -11.43
N ILE A 158 27.97 13.38 -11.33
CA ILE A 158 27.11 12.35 -11.95
C ILE A 158 26.79 12.81 -13.38
N SER A 159 26.99 11.90 -14.36
CA SER A 159 26.64 12.09 -15.78
C SER A 159 25.65 11.03 -16.24
N GLY A 160 24.97 11.26 -17.37
CA GLY A 160 24.06 10.27 -18.01
C GLY A 160 22.71 10.08 -17.36
N LEU A 161 22.28 10.97 -16.46
CA LEU A 161 20.95 10.91 -15.82
C LEU A 161 19.81 11.31 -16.78
N PHE A 162 20.10 12.12 -17.82
CA PHE A 162 19.13 12.64 -18.80
C PHE A 162 19.69 12.56 -20.21
#